data_f140184912ada42e8cae3376867185ec
#
_entry.id   f140184912ada42e8cae3376867185ec
#
_cell.length_a   1.000
_cell.length_b   1.000
_cell.length_c   1.000
_cell.angle_alpha   90.00
_cell.angle_beta   90.00
_cell.angle_gamma   90.00
#
_symmetry.space_group_name_H-M   'P 1'
#
loop_
_entity.id
_entity.type
_entity.pdbx_description
1 polymer ?
#
loop_
_entity_poly.entity_id
_entity_poly.type
_entity_poly.pdbx_seq_one_letter_code
_entity_poly.pdbx_strand_id
1 'polypeptide(L)'
;MLHHLLTRIDYPSIAGINNVPWDAVELPSQFMENFAWNFEVLKQCSAHVETRDPLPAELFARLDDSRHAGAAMAMLRQIEFALFDFRLHTEYSPGAQGLALRVLDEVRDEVALIPSPDYNRLPHSFSHIFAGGYAAGYYSYKWAEVLAADAYDAFEETGVFDAETARRFRSEILEVGGSCDIMDA
;
A
#
# COMPACT_ATOMS: atom_id res chain seq x y z
N MET A 1 8.43 -5.02 -7.66
CA MET A 1 9.08 -6.00 -8.59
C MET A 1 8.51 -5.91 -10.00
N LEU A 2 7.19 -5.95 -10.23
CA LEU A 2 6.60 -5.86 -11.59
C LEU A 2 7.03 -4.61 -12.36
N HIS A 3 7.09 -3.45 -11.72
CA HIS A 3 7.60 -2.20 -12.32
C HIS A 3 8.98 -2.37 -12.98
N HIS A 4 9.92 -3.05 -12.29
CA HIS A 4 11.25 -3.31 -12.86
C HIS A 4 11.26 -4.39 -13.94
N LEU A 5 10.37 -5.39 -13.85
CA LEU A 5 10.31 -6.46 -14.84
C LEU A 5 9.65 -6.04 -16.15
N LEU A 6 8.74 -5.08 -16.10
CA LEU A 6 7.91 -4.67 -17.23
C LEU A 6 8.33 -3.33 -17.84
N THR A 7 9.23 -2.58 -17.18
CA THR A 7 9.68 -1.28 -17.72
C THR A 7 10.26 -1.41 -19.12
N ARG A 8 9.95 -0.44 -19.97
CA ARG A 8 10.53 -0.29 -21.32
C ARG A 8 11.44 0.92 -21.44
N ILE A 9 11.85 1.46 -20.30
CA ILE A 9 12.75 2.61 -20.24
C ILE A 9 14.20 2.15 -20.24
N ASP A 10 14.98 2.64 -21.18
CA ASP A 10 16.40 2.29 -21.35
C ASP A 10 17.33 3.04 -20.38
N TYR A 11 16.82 4.06 -19.68
CA TYR A 11 17.62 4.88 -18.77
C TYR A 11 17.44 4.41 -17.31
N PRO A 12 18.47 3.83 -16.68
CA PRO A 12 18.36 3.24 -15.35
C PRO A 12 17.82 4.19 -14.26
N SER A 13 18.08 5.49 -14.38
CA SER A 13 17.65 6.50 -13.39
C SER A 13 16.15 6.73 -13.32
N ILE A 14 15.40 6.33 -14.35
CA ILE A 14 13.96 6.50 -14.46
C ILE A 14 13.24 5.18 -14.84
N ALA A 15 13.97 4.08 -14.86
CA ALA A 15 13.42 2.76 -15.19
C ALA A 15 12.83 2.07 -13.95
N GLY A 16 11.73 1.35 -14.14
CA GLY A 16 11.05 0.66 -13.04
C GLY A 16 10.50 1.66 -12.02
N ILE A 17 10.82 1.49 -10.75
CA ILE A 17 10.40 2.40 -9.67
C ILE A 17 11.33 3.61 -9.51
N ASN A 18 12.46 3.67 -10.23
CA ASN A 18 13.38 4.78 -10.09
C ASN A 18 12.72 6.07 -10.59
N ASN A 19 12.83 7.14 -9.81
CA ASN A 19 12.19 8.44 -10.05
C ASN A 19 10.65 8.45 -10.01
N VAL A 20 9.99 7.34 -9.67
CA VAL A 20 8.56 7.38 -9.37
C VAL A 20 8.34 8.15 -8.07
N PRO A 21 7.44 9.16 -8.03
CA PRO A 21 7.12 9.87 -6.79
C PRO A 21 6.67 8.90 -5.68
N TRP A 22 7.03 9.21 -4.41
CA TRP A 22 6.62 8.40 -3.28
C TRP A 22 5.09 8.23 -3.20
N ASP A 23 4.33 9.25 -3.55
CA ASP A 23 2.86 9.23 -3.57
C ASP A 23 2.29 8.14 -4.51
N ALA A 24 3.06 7.68 -5.49
CA ALA A 24 2.63 6.72 -6.50
C ALA A 24 3.41 5.40 -6.48
N VAL A 25 4.51 5.30 -5.73
CA VAL A 25 5.41 4.14 -5.77
C VAL A 25 4.70 2.83 -5.40
N GLU A 26 3.71 2.89 -4.50
CA GLU A 26 2.91 1.74 -4.07
C GLU A 26 1.60 1.55 -4.88
N LEU A 27 1.32 2.40 -5.88
CA LEU A 27 0.15 2.24 -6.73
C LEU A 27 0.07 0.83 -7.32
N PRO A 28 1.11 0.28 -7.97
CA PRO A 28 1.01 -1.04 -8.58
C PRO A 28 0.82 -2.18 -7.57
N SER A 29 1.42 -2.09 -6.38
CA SER A 29 1.28 -3.11 -5.33
C SER A 29 -0.12 -3.11 -4.74
N GLN A 30 -0.63 -1.95 -4.36
CA GLN A 30 -1.97 -1.79 -3.79
C GLN A 30 -3.08 -2.03 -4.82
N PHE A 31 -2.86 -1.62 -6.09
CA PHE A 31 -3.75 -1.97 -7.18
C PHE A 31 -3.97 -3.49 -7.28
N MET A 32 -2.89 -4.28 -7.20
CA MET A 32 -2.98 -5.74 -7.27
C MET A 32 -3.74 -6.36 -6.09
N GLU A 33 -3.82 -5.69 -4.94
CA GLU A 33 -4.59 -6.17 -3.79
C GLU A 33 -6.09 -6.24 -4.08
N ASN A 34 -6.63 -5.36 -4.94
CA ASN A 34 -8.05 -5.37 -5.30
C ASN A 34 -8.48 -6.68 -5.95
N PHE A 35 -7.60 -7.31 -6.74
CA PHE A 35 -7.89 -8.61 -7.34
C PHE A 35 -8.07 -9.72 -6.31
N ALA A 36 -7.45 -9.62 -5.13
CA ALA A 36 -7.65 -10.57 -4.02
C ALA A 36 -9.03 -10.45 -3.34
N TRP A 37 -9.78 -9.39 -3.65
CA TRP A 37 -11.16 -9.19 -3.20
C TRP A 37 -12.20 -9.49 -4.28
N ASN A 38 -11.77 -10.08 -5.41
CA ASN A 38 -12.67 -10.46 -6.49
C ASN A 38 -12.87 -11.99 -6.50
N PHE A 39 -14.15 -12.41 -6.42
CA PHE A 39 -14.49 -13.83 -6.35
C PHE A 39 -14.01 -14.64 -7.55
N GLU A 40 -14.16 -14.10 -8.77
CA GLU A 40 -13.77 -14.81 -9.98
C GLU A 40 -12.25 -14.99 -10.08
N VAL A 41 -11.48 -14.06 -9.52
CA VAL A 41 -10.02 -14.19 -9.39
C VAL A 41 -9.68 -15.26 -8.35
N LEU A 42 -10.23 -15.14 -7.15
CA LEU A 42 -9.93 -16.07 -6.05
C LEU A 42 -10.33 -17.49 -6.39
N LYS A 43 -11.46 -17.68 -7.06
CA LYS A 43 -11.92 -18.98 -7.54
C LYS A 43 -10.92 -19.66 -8.49
N GLN A 44 -10.19 -18.89 -9.29
CA GLN A 44 -9.20 -19.42 -10.22
C GLN A 44 -7.84 -19.72 -9.57
N CYS A 45 -7.46 -18.97 -8.54
CA CYS A 45 -6.15 -19.10 -7.91
C CYS A 45 -6.16 -19.83 -6.57
N SER A 46 -7.34 -20.25 -6.07
CA SER A 46 -7.47 -20.98 -4.80
C SER A 46 -7.96 -22.42 -5.02
N ALA A 47 -7.51 -23.31 -4.15
CA ALA A 47 -7.98 -24.69 -4.14
C ALA A 47 -7.90 -25.27 -2.73
N HIS A 48 -8.92 -26.04 -2.33
CA HIS A 48 -8.91 -26.76 -1.06
C HIS A 48 -7.75 -27.77 -1.03
N VAL A 49 -7.05 -27.83 0.10
CA VAL A 49 -5.79 -28.61 0.21
C VAL A 49 -5.97 -30.10 -0.11
N GLU A 50 -7.12 -30.67 0.25
CA GLU A 50 -7.41 -32.11 0.06
C GLU A 50 -8.28 -32.35 -1.19
N THR A 51 -9.44 -31.65 -1.30
CA THR A 51 -10.41 -31.91 -2.37
C THR A 51 -10.08 -31.22 -3.68
N ARG A 52 -9.23 -30.19 -3.65
CA ARG A 52 -8.90 -29.35 -4.78
C ARG A 52 -10.05 -28.51 -5.33
N ASP A 53 -11.18 -28.48 -4.63
CA ASP A 53 -12.28 -27.62 -5.00
C ASP A 53 -11.89 -26.13 -4.87
N PRO A 54 -12.38 -25.26 -5.75
CA PRO A 54 -12.15 -23.81 -5.64
C PRO A 54 -12.86 -23.23 -4.41
N LEU A 55 -12.51 -22.00 -4.03
CA LEU A 55 -13.16 -21.29 -2.93
C LEU A 55 -14.68 -21.27 -3.12
N PRO A 56 -15.48 -21.75 -2.15
CA PRO A 56 -16.94 -21.70 -2.22
C PRO A 56 -17.45 -20.24 -2.17
N ALA A 57 -18.47 -19.92 -2.98
CA ALA A 57 -19.06 -18.59 -3.03
C ALA A 57 -19.61 -18.12 -1.67
N GLU A 58 -20.19 -19.03 -0.88
CA GLU A 58 -20.68 -18.70 0.47
C GLU A 58 -19.54 -18.28 1.42
N LEU A 59 -18.38 -18.93 1.32
CA LEU A 59 -17.22 -18.58 2.13
C LEU A 59 -16.64 -17.24 1.69
N PHE A 60 -16.59 -16.97 0.37
CA PHE A 60 -16.19 -15.67 -0.15
C PHE A 60 -17.13 -14.55 0.31
N ALA A 61 -18.45 -14.75 0.25
CA ALA A 61 -19.42 -13.74 0.71
C ALA A 61 -19.19 -13.36 2.18
N ARG A 62 -18.91 -14.33 3.05
CA ARG A 62 -18.57 -14.08 4.46
C ARG A 62 -17.23 -13.34 4.62
N LEU A 63 -16.26 -13.60 3.76
CA LEU A 63 -14.98 -12.88 3.73
C LEU A 63 -15.21 -11.42 3.32
N ASP A 64 -15.98 -11.20 2.27
CA ASP A 64 -16.30 -9.87 1.75
C ASP A 64 -17.11 -9.03 2.75
N ASP A 65 -18.10 -9.62 3.39
CA ASP A 65 -18.86 -8.99 4.50
C ASP A 65 -17.92 -8.52 5.64
N SER A 66 -16.83 -9.23 5.88
CA SER A 66 -15.84 -8.88 6.90
C SER A 66 -14.85 -7.80 6.48
N ARG A 67 -14.75 -7.48 5.20
CA ARG A 67 -13.74 -6.57 4.61
C ARG A 67 -13.69 -5.22 5.30
N HIS A 68 -14.85 -4.68 5.64
CA HIS A 68 -14.98 -3.35 6.26
C HIS A 68 -14.99 -3.40 7.80
N ALA A 69 -14.95 -4.61 8.39
CA ALA A 69 -14.87 -4.74 9.83
C ALA A 69 -13.55 -4.18 10.35
N GLY A 70 -13.63 -3.15 11.19
CA GLY A 70 -12.44 -2.49 11.75
C GLY A 70 -11.70 -1.54 10.80
N ALA A 71 -12.23 -1.21 9.62
CA ALA A 71 -11.55 -0.34 8.66
C ALA A 71 -11.16 1.02 9.24
N ALA A 72 -12.03 1.65 10.06
CA ALA A 72 -11.72 2.90 10.75
C ALA A 72 -10.55 2.75 11.73
N MET A 73 -10.48 1.64 12.47
CA MET A 73 -9.36 1.35 13.37
C MET A 73 -8.05 1.13 12.59
N ALA A 74 -8.12 0.43 11.47
CA ALA A 74 -6.99 0.23 10.59
C ALA A 74 -6.50 1.57 10.01
N MET A 75 -7.41 2.46 9.62
CA MET A 75 -7.06 3.80 9.16
C MET A 75 -6.35 4.62 10.25
N LEU A 76 -6.90 4.67 11.46
CA LEU A 76 -6.25 5.37 12.58
C LEU A 76 -4.84 4.81 12.86
N ARG A 77 -4.65 3.51 12.71
CA ARG A 77 -3.33 2.90 12.84
C ARG A 77 -2.36 3.37 11.76
N GLN A 78 -2.81 3.53 10.51
CA GLN A 78 -1.97 4.08 9.44
C GLN A 78 -1.66 5.56 9.66
N ILE A 79 -2.61 6.32 10.20
CA ILE A 79 -2.39 7.73 10.59
C ILE A 79 -1.37 7.82 11.71
N GLU A 80 -1.43 6.95 12.74
CA GLU A 80 -0.41 6.87 13.80
C GLU A 80 1.00 6.70 13.20
N PHE A 81 1.15 5.78 12.26
CA PHE A 81 2.44 5.53 11.62
C PHE A 81 2.94 6.72 10.80
N ALA A 82 2.06 7.33 10.00
CA ALA A 82 2.41 8.46 9.16
C ALA A 82 2.73 9.73 9.98
N LEU A 83 1.95 10.02 11.02
CA LEU A 83 2.21 11.16 11.90
C LEU A 83 3.49 10.96 12.71
N PHE A 84 3.72 9.75 13.23
CA PHE A 84 4.97 9.42 13.92
C PHE A 84 6.18 9.63 13.00
N ASP A 85 6.12 9.15 11.77
CA ASP A 85 7.17 9.31 10.77
C ASP A 85 7.44 10.79 10.49
N PHE A 86 6.42 11.57 10.13
CA PHE A 86 6.57 13.00 9.85
C PHE A 86 7.11 13.78 11.03
N ARG A 87 6.53 13.60 12.21
CA ARG A 87 6.93 14.33 13.40
C ARG A 87 8.36 13.98 13.81
N LEU A 88 8.73 12.69 13.76
CA LEU A 88 10.09 12.27 14.08
C LEU A 88 11.12 12.94 13.17
N HIS A 89 10.87 12.97 11.87
CA HIS A 89 11.81 13.56 10.90
C HIS A 89 11.81 15.09 10.90
N THR A 90 10.71 15.72 11.29
CA THR A 90 10.61 17.19 11.41
C THR A 90 11.18 17.72 12.71
N GLU A 91 10.98 17.01 13.82
CA GLU A 91 11.36 17.46 15.17
C GLU A 91 12.76 16.98 15.60
N TYR A 92 13.38 16.09 14.81
CA TYR A 92 14.68 15.54 15.15
C TYR A 92 15.75 16.63 15.23
N SER A 93 16.50 16.61 16.30
CA SER A 93 17.73 17.40 16.45
C SER A 93 18.82 16.55 17.09
N PRO A 94 20.10 16.72 16.68
CA PRO A 94 21.21 15.99 17.28
C PRO A 94 21.27 16.19 18.80
N GLY A 95 21.35 15.08 19.54
CA GLY A 95 21.39 15.09 21.01
C GLY A 95 20.01 15.04 21.71
N ALA A 96 18.91 15.05 21.00
CA ALA A 96 17.57 14.88 21.58
C ALA A 96 17.37 13.44 22.06
N GLN A 97 17.63 13.22 23.35
CA GLN A 97 17.43 11.90 23.98
C GLN A 97 15.94 11.59 24.16
N GLY A 98 15.55 10.35 23.88
CA GLY A 98 14.20 9.85 24.08
C GLY A 98 13.15 10.43 23.12
N LEU A 99 13.55 11.22 22.11
CA LEU A 99 12.63 11.89 21.19
C LEU A 99 11.66 10.92 20.53
N ALA A 100 12.14 9.79 20.01
CA ALA A 100 11.31 8.85 19.27
C ALA A 100 10.16 8.28 20.11
N LEU A 101 10.41 7.92 21.37
CA LEU A 101 9.35 7.42 22.25
C LEU A 101 8.38 8.54 22.66
N ARG A 102 8.88 9.74 22.95
CA ARG A 102 8.04 10.89 23.27
C ARG A 102 7.09 11.25 22.11
N VAL A 103 7.62 11.35 20.89
CA VAL A 103 6.80 11.64 19.70
C VAL A 103 5.77 10.54 19.49
N LEU A 104 6.15 9.28 19.69
CA LEU A 104 5.21 8.17 19.56
C LEU A 104 4.07 8.26 20.59
N ASP A 105 4.39 8.56 21.84
CA ASP A 105 3.40 8.68 22.92
C ASP A 105 2.43 9.84 22.62
N GLU A 106 2.95 11.01 22.23
CA GLU A 106 2.13 12.17 21.87
C GLU A 106 1.21 11.89 20.66
N VAL A 107 1.70 11.22 19.63
CA VAL A 107 0.88 10.81 18.47
C VAL A 107 -0.21 9.82 18.91
N ARG A 108 0.11 8.88 19.77
CA ARG A 108 -0.87 7.91 20.29
C ARG A 108 -1.96 8.57 21.13
N ASP A 109 -1.59 9.53 21.96
CA ASP A 109 -2.56 10.32 22.74
C ASP A 109 -3.53 11.07 21.85
N GLU A 110 -3.09 11.46 20.62
CA GLU A 110 -3.92 12.18 19.67
C GLU A 110 -4.83 11.25 18.85
N VAL A 111 -4.32 10.10 18.38
CA VAL A 111 -5.03 9.29 17.36
C VAL A 111 -5.42 7.88 17.81
N ALA A 112 -4.79 7.29 18.82
CA ALA A 112 -5.06 5.92 19.20
C ALA A 112 -6.29 5.79 20.08
N LEU A 113 -7.30 5.03 19.62
CA LEU A 113 -8.49 4.73 20.43
C LEU A 113 -8.24 3.68 21.51
N ILE A 114 -7.29 2.80 21.28
CA ILE A 114 -6.91 1.74 22.23
C ILE A 114 -5.48 2.00 22.69
N PRO A 115 -5.24 2.22 23.98
CA PRO A 115 -3.90 2.43 24.50
C PRO A 115 -2.97 1.26 24.18
N SER A 116 -1.78 1.57 23.71
CA SER A 116 -0.74 0.55 23.52
C SER A 116 -0.14 0.13 24.85
N PRO A 117 0.24 -1.16 25.02
CA PRO A 117 0.93 -1.60 26.23
C PRO A 117 2.28 -0.90 26.42
N ASP A 118 2.69 -0.63 27.64
CA ASP A 118 3.94 0.07 28.00
C ASP A 118 5.22 -0.62 27.45
N TYR A 119 5.15 -1.92 27.18
CA TYR A 119 6.25 -2.66 26.58
C TYR A 119 6.34 -2.51 25.05
N ASN A 120 5.35 -1.88 24.40
CA ASN A 120 5.39 -1.68 22.96
C ASN A 120 6.52 -0.72 22.58
N ARG A 121 7.35 -1.16 21.65
CA ARG A 121 8.53 -0.44 21.17
C ARG A 121 8.49 -0.34 19.64
N LEU A 122 7.40 0.22 19.09
CA LEU A 122 7.22 0.40 17.65
C LEU A 122 8.49 0.92 16.93
N PRO A 123 9.20 1.96 17.43
CA PRO A 123 10.37 2.47 16.72
C PRO A 123 11.48 1.45 16.51
N HIS A 124 11.60 0.44 17.37
CA HIS A 124 12.65 -0.59 17.25
C HIS A 124 12.36 -1.63 16.15
N SER A 125 11.13 -1.70 15.66
CA SER A 125 10.70 -2.65 14.62
C SER A 125 10.19 -1.97 13.35
N PHE A 126 10.15 -0.63 13.34
CA PHE A 126 9.61 0.14 12.22
C PHE A 126 10.67 0.36 11.14
N SER A 127 11.08 -0.74 10.50
CA SER A 127 12.13 -0.72 9.48
C SER A 127 11.80 0.16 8.28
N HIS A 128 10.55 0.36 7.93
CA HIS A 128 10.11 1.18 6.79
C HIS A 128 10.78 2.55 6.78
N ILE A 129 10.74 3.27 7.89
CA ILE A 129 11.23 4.65 7.97
C ILE A 129 12.72 4.76 8.34
N PHE A 130 13.34 3.67 8.81
CA PHE A 130 14.76 3.67 9.21
C PHE A 130 15.68 2.94 8.23
N ALA A 131 15.19 1.90 7.56
CA ALA A 131 15.99 1.07 6.64
C ALA A 131 15.27 0.78 5.32
N GLY A 132 13.98 1.00 5.23
CA GLY A 132 13.15 0.68 4.07
C GLY A 132 13.05 1.79 3.03
N GLY A 133 13.63 2.98 3.29
CA GLY A 133 13.59 4.10 2.36
C GLY A 133 12.37 5.03 2.50
N TYR A 134 11.44 4.76 3.44
CA TYR A 134 10.20 5.54 3.64
C TYR A 134 10.34 6.66 4.68
N ALA A 135 11.54 7.14 4.98
CA ALA A 135 11.75 8.25 5.90
C ALA A 135 10.98 9.50 5.45
N ALA A 136 10.11 10.02 6.31
CA ALA A 136 9.12 11.07 6.01
C ALA A 136 8.20 10.76 4.82
N GLY A 137 8.09 9.50 4.44
CA GLY A 137 7.34 9.02 3.27
C GLY A 137 6.30 7.93 3.55
N TYR A 138 6.09 7.53 4.81
CA TYR A 138 5.15 6.45 5.12
C TYR A 138 3.70 6.78 4.74
N TYR A 139 3.30 8.06 4.73
CA TYR A 139 1.98 8.51 4.28
C TYR A 139 1.63 8.05 2.86
N SER A 140 2.64 7.81 2.03
CA SER A 140 2.48 7.43 0.63
C SER A 140 1.64 6.17 0.42
N TYR A 141 1.61 5.25 1.38
CA TYR A 141 0.72 4.09 1.34
C TYR A 141 -0.76 4.48 1.25
N LYS A 142 -1.18 5.50 2.01
CA LYS A 142 -2.59 5.95 1.97
C LYS A 142 -2.87 6.84 0.76
N TRP A 143 -1.88 7.53 0.26
CA TRP A 143 -2.01 8.30 -0.98
C TRP A 143 -2.14 7.39 -2.20
N ALA A 144 -1.24 6.41 -2.32
CA ALA A 144 -1.26 5.44 -3.41
C ALA A 144 -2.52 4.55 -3.42
N GLU A 145 -3.18 4.36 -2.26
CA GLU A 145 -4.45 3.65 -2.17
C GLU A 145 -5.57 4.34 -2.98
N VAL A 146 -5.57 5.69 -3.00
CA VAL A 146 -6.51 6.46 -3.82
C VAL A 146 -6.24 6.23 -5.30
N LEU A 147 -4.98 6.32 -5.73
CA LEU A 147 -4.60 6.07 -7.13
C LEU A 147 -4.88 4.62 -7.54
N ALA A 148 -4.65 3.67 -6.64
CA ALA A 148 -4.92 2.26 -6.88
C ALA A 148 -6.42 1.97 -7.04
N ALA A 149 -7.28 2.65 -6.28
CA ALA A 149 -8.72 2.53 -6.42
C ALA A 149 -9.18 3.10 -7.76
N ASP A 150 -8.73 4.29 -8.11
CA ASP A 150 -9.06 4.94 -9.39
C ASP A 150 -8.65 4.07 -10.59
N ALA A 151 -7.45 3.52 -10.58
CA ALA A 151 -7.00 2.59 -11.62
C ALA A 151 -7.83 1.29 -11.68
N TYR A 152 -8.33 0.81 -10.52
CA TYR A 152 -9.13 -0.40 -10.46
C TYR A 152 -10.58 -0.19 -10.91
N ASP A 153 -11.13 1.01 -10.77
CA ASP A 153 -12.48 1.36 -11.27
C ASP A 153 -12.63 1.03 -12.76
N ALA A 154 -11.58 1.24 -13.57
CA ALA A 154 -11.58 0.87 -14.97
C ALA A 154 -11.81 -0.65 -15.20
N PHE A 155 -11.33 -1.50 -14.29
CA PHE A 155 -11.58 -2.96 -14.34
C PHE A 155 -12.96 -3.34 -13.81
N GLU A 156 -13.53 -2.57 -12.90
CA GLU A 156 -14.91 -2.76 -12.47
C GLU A 156 -15.90 -2.45 -13.60
N GLU A 157 -15.61 -1.42 -14.42
CA GLU A 157 -16.42 -1.05 -15.57
C GLU A 157 -16.33 -2.04 -16.74
N THR A 158 -15.11 -2.52 -17.04
CA THR A 158 -14.86 -3.34 -18.24
C THR A 158 -14.83 -4.84 -17.96
N GLY A 159 -14.58 -5.22 -16.72
CA GLY A 159 -14.40 -6.60 -16.26
C GLY A 159 -12.97 -6.89 -15.83
N VAL A 160 -12.86 -7.64 -14.73
CA VAL A 160 -11.57 -7.93 -14.04
C VAL A 160 -10.56 -8.67 -14.92
N PHE A 161 -10.98 -9.31 -15.98
CA PHE A 161 -10.12 -10.00 -16.97
C PHE A 161 -10.07 -9.31 -18.32
N ASP A 162 -10.54 -8.06 -18.43
CA ASP A 162 -10.47 -7.33 -19.69
C ASP A 162 -9.02 -7.10 -20.13
N ALA A 163 -8.68 -7.63 -21.29
CA ALA A 163 -7.30 -7.61 -21.78
C ALA A 163 -6.88 -6.22 -22.31
N GLU A 164 -7.83 -5.37 -22.73
CA GLU A 164 -7.51 -4.03 -23.20
C GLU A 164 -7.19 -3.13 -22.01
N THR A 165 -8.02 -3.13 -20.98
CA THR A 165 -7.80 -2.39 -19.73
C THR A 165 -6.48 -2.83 -19.07
N ALA A 166 -6.21 -4.14 -19.01
CA ALA A 166 -4.96 -4.65 -18.49
C ALA A 166 -3.74 -4.19 -19.31
N ARG A 167 -3.86 -4.09 -20.62
CA ARG A 167 -2.80 -3.61 -21.50
C ARG A 167 -2.55 -2.12 -21.31
N ARG A 168 -3.61 -1.31 -21.13
CA ARG A 168 -3.50 0.11 -20.82
C ARG A 168 -2.78 0.33 -19.50
N PHE A 169 -3.22 -0.31 -18.42
CA PHE A 169 -2.55 -0.21 -17.11
C PHE A 169 -1.05 -0.59 -17.23
N ARG A 170 -0.75 -1.66 -17.95
CA ARG A 170 0.62 -2.08 -18.19
C ARG A 170 1.42 -1.03 -18.94
N SER A 171 0.90 -0.50 -20.07
CA SER A 171 1.63 0.41 -20.95
C SER A 171 1.75 1.82 -20.39
N GLU A 172 0.75 2.29 -19.65
CA GLU A 172 0.66 3.66 -19.16
C GLU A 172 1.25 3.83 -17.75
N ILE A 173 1.23 2.76 -16.94
CA ILE A 173 1.75 2.80 -15.55
C ILE A 173 3.06 2.02 -15.40
N LEU A 174 3.07 0.72 -15.79
CA LEU A 174 4.20 -0.15 -15.46
C LEU A 174 5.39 -0.01 -16.41
N GLU A 175 5.14 0.16 -17.71
CA GLU A 175 6.19 0.21 -18.72
C GLU A 175 6.92 1.57 -18.75
N VAL A 176 6.25 2.65 -18.33
CA VAL A 176 6.80 4.02 -18.36
C VAL A 176 7.73 4.34 -17.19
N GLY A 177 7.66 3.58 -16.09
CA GLY A 177 8.49 3.83 -14.90
C GLY A 177 8.33 5.26 -14.38
N GLY A 178 9.44 5.91 -14.04
CA GLY A 178 9.49 7.31 -13.60
C GLY A 178 9.75 8.31 -14.73
N SER A 179 9.39 7.98 -15.97
CA SER A 179 9.66 8.84 -17.13
C SER A 179 8.60 9.92 -17.41
N CYS A 180 7.43 9.83 -16.77
CA CYS A 180 6.35 10.81 -16.86
C CYS A 180 5.77 11.09 -15.49
N ASP A 181 4.96 12.16 -15.38
CA ASP A 181 4.16 12.40 -14.19
C ASP A 181 3.06 11.35 -14.09
N ILE A 182 2.85 10.80 -12.90
CA ILE A 182 1.82 9.76 -12.67
C ILE A 182 0.41 10.30 -12.90
N MET A 183 0.20 11.61 -12.78
CA MET A 183 -1.09 12.25 -13.04
C MET A 183 -1.37 12.43 -14.54
N ASP A 184 -0.37 12.23 -15.39
CA ASP A 184 -0.47 12.29 -16.85
C ASP A 184 -0.55 10.87 -17.48
N ALA A 185 -0.30 9.83 -16.66
CA ALA A 185 -0.33 8.44 -17.08
C ALA A 185 -1.74 7.85 -16.91
#